data_600acbc42259069a6ec9bd8db84bfc4c
#
_entry.id   600acbc42259069a6ec9bd8db84bfc4c
#
_cell.length_a   1.000
_cell.length_b   1.000
_cell.length_c   1.000
_cell.angle_alpha   90.00
_cell.angle_beta   90.00
_cell.angle_gamma   90.00
#
_symmetry.space_group_name_H-M   'P 1'
#
loop_
_entity.id
_entity.type
_entity.pdbx_description
1 polymer ?
#
loop_
_entity_poly.entity_id
_entity_poly.type
_entity_poly.pdbx_seq_one_letter_code
_entity_poly.pdbx_strand_id
1 'polypeptide(L)'
;MSKILIIEDEIEIADLEKDYLELSGFKVDIANDGRKGLVMGLTEEYDLIILDLMLPGMDGFEICKTIREKKNVPIIMVSAKKDDIDKIRGLGLGADDYMTKPFSPSELVARVKAHMARYDRLVGSQTKNNDVIEIRGIRIDKTAHRVYINDVEKPFTTKEFDLLTFLAENPNRVFTKEELFREIWDMESVGDIATVTVHIKKIREKIEFDTAKPQYIETIWGVGYRFKI
;
A
#
# COMPACT_ATOMS: atom_id res chain seq x y z
N MET A 1 -10.04 -0.33 18.31
CA MET A 1 -9.33 0.95 18.16
C MET A 1 -8.02 0.62 17.49
N SER A 2 -7.82 1.13 16.29
CA SER A 2 -6.67 0.74 15.46
C SER A 2 -5.35 1.26 16.04
N LYS A 3 -4.30 0.45 15.92
CA LYS A 3 -2.99 0.69 16.51
C LYS A 3 -1.96 0.98 15.42
N ILE A 4 -1.28 2.12 15.54
CA ILE A 4 -0.29 2.60 14.55
C ILE A 4 1.10 2.62 15.20
N LEU A 5 2.11 2.20 14.44
CA LEU A 5 3.51 2.37 14.81
C LEU A 5 4.10 3.52 14.00
N ILE A 6 4.72 4.48 14.68
CA ILE A 6 5.57 5.52 14.08
C ILE A 6 7.04 5.13 14.33
N ILE A 7 7.84 5.10 13.27
CA ILE A 7 9.29 4.88 13.33
C ILE A 7 9.95 6.16 12.82
N GLU A 8 10.36 7.03 13.75
CA GLU A 8 10.86 8.39 13.50
C GLU A 8 11.86 8.75 14.59
N ASP A 9 13.04 9.20 14.25
CA ASP A 9 14.08 9.55 15.23
C ASP A 9 13.96 11.00 15.74
N GLU A 10 13.35 11.90 14.99
CA GLU A 10 13.07 13.26 15.42
C GLU A 10 11.87 13.28 16.38
N ILE A 11 12.15 13.36 17.69
CA ILE A 11 11.13 13.26 18.76
C ILE A 11 10.00 14.27 18.56
N GLU A 12 10.32 15.52 18.20
CA GLU A 12 9.34 16.59 18.01
C GLU A 12 8.38 16.28 16.85
N ILE A 13 8.88 15.65 15.77
CA ILE A 13 8.05 15.23 14.63
C ILE A 13 7.18 14.04 15.05
N ALA A 14 7.78 13.03 15.67
CA ALA A 14 7.06 11.85 16.13
C ALA A 14 5.93 12.18 17.11
N ASP A 15 6.17 13.08 18.07
CA ASP A 15 5.17 13.53 19.04
C ASP A 15 4.05 14.32 18.34
N LEU A 16 4.38 15.21 17.40
CA LEU A 16 3.39 15.94 16.61
C LEU A 16 2.49 15.00 15.80
N GLU A 17 3.09 14.04 15.09
CA GLU A 17 2.35 13.03 14.33
C GLU A 17 1.42 12.21 15.23
N LYS A 18 1.95 11.77 16.38
CA LYS A 18 1.20 11.02 17.39
C LYS A 18 -0.01 11.81 17.88
N ASP A 19 0.18 13.08 18.28
CA ASP A 19 -0.90 13.90 18.82
C ASP A 19 -2.06 14.02 17.83
N TYR A 20 -1.77 14.28 16.55
CA TYR A 20 -2.80 14.38 15.50
C TYR A 20 -3.52 13.04 15.23
N LEU A 21 -2.78 11.95 15.28
CA LEU A 21 -3.36 10.62 15.10
C LEU A 21 -4.20 10.20 16.30
N GLU A 22 -3.76 10.48 17.54
CA GLU A 22 -4.53 10.19 18.75
C GLU A 22 -5.79 11.03 18.84
N LEU A 23 -5.73 12.31 18.48
CA LEU A 23 -6.91 13.17 18.31
C LEU A 23 -7.90 12.64 17.27
N SER A 24 -7.40 11.87 16.32
CA SER A 24 -8.21 11.22 15.27
C SER A 24 -8.73 9.84 15.67
N GLY A 25 -8.48 9.39 16.90
CA GLY A 25 -9.03 8.15 17.47
C GLY A 25 -8.18 6.91 17.28
N PHE A 26 -6.89 7.04 16.91
CA PHE A 26 -5.95 5.94 16.83
C PHE A 26 -5.20 5.73 18.14
N LYS A 27 -4.64 4.55 18.35
CA LYS A 27 -3.59 4.31 19.36
C LYS A 27 -2.24 4.36 18.66
N VAL A 28 -1.26 5.06 19.26
CA VAL A 28 0.02 5.28 18.61
C VAL A 28 1.18 4.89 19.52
N ASP A 29 2.03 4.02 19.01
CA ASP A 29 3.35 3.73 19.61
C ASP A 29 4.44 4.40 18.77
N ILE A 30 5.50 4.86 19.44
CA ILE A 30 6.66 5.49 18.80
C ILE A 30 7.91 4.64 19.03
N ALA A 31 8.67 4.42 17.99
CA ALA A 31 10.01 3.91 18.02
C ALA A 31 10.99 4.98 17.49
N ASN A 32 11.84 5.50 18.35
CA ASN A 32 12.77 6.60 18.04
C ASN A 32 14.08 6.12 17.40
N ASP A 33 14.16 4.88 17.00
CA ASP A 33 15.27 4.31 16.22
C ASP A 33 14.80 3.14 15.35
N GLY A 34 15.52 2.93 14.23
CA GLY A 34 15.14 1.93 13.23
C GLY A 34 15.17 0.49 13.75
N ARG A 35 16.10 0.15 14.66
CA ARG A 35 16.20 -1.23 15.20
C ARG A 35 15.02 -1.55 16.11
N LYS A 36 14.70 -0.62 17.01
CA LYS A 36 13.53 -0.74 17.88
C LYS A 36 12.25 -0.81 17.04
N GLY A 37 12.11 0.07 16.05
CA GLY A 37 10.99 0.09 15.13
C GLY A 37 10.81 -1.22 14.36
N LEU A 38 11.91 -1.79 13.86
CA LEU A 38 11.89 -3.08 13.18
C LEU A 38 11.43 -4.20 14.13
N VAL A 39 11.98 -4.25 15.35
CA VAL A 39 11.59 -5.28 16.33
C VAL A 39 10.11 -5.15 16.65
N MET A 40 9.62 -3.95 16.99
CA MET A 40 8.20 -3.71 17.29
C MET A 40 7.31 -4.08 16.10
N GLY A 41 7.65 -3.64 14.89
CA GLY A 41 6.91 -3.95 13.66
C GLY A 41 6.81 -5.45 13.36
N LEU A 42 7.80 -6.25 13.76
CA LEU A 42 7.82 -7.69 13.58
C LEU A 42 7.10 -8.46 14.69
N THR A 43 7.23 -8.02 15.95
CA THR A 43 6.78 -8.78 17.13
C THR A 43 5.40 -8.39 17.62
N GLU A 44 4.96 -7.15 17.35
CA GLU A 44 3.66 -6.66 17.78
C GLU A 44 2.68 -6.54 16.59
N GLU A 45 1.39 -6.49 16.90
CA GLU A 45 0.35 -6.30 15.88
C GLU A 45 0.02 -4.81 15.76
N TYR A 46 0.23 -4.29 14.55
CA TYR A 46 -0.14 -2.94 14.15
C TYR A 46 -1.04 -3.00 12.91
N ASP A 47 -1.97 -2.06 12.84
CA ASP A 47 -2.87 -1.92 11.70
C ASP A 47 -2.27 -1.04 10.59
N LEU A 48 -1.25 -0.24 10.92
CA LEU A 48 -0.49 0.57 9.98
C LEU A 48 0.86 0.98 10.58
N ILE A 49 1.87 1.13 9.73
CA ILE A 49 3.22 1.62 10.10
C ILE A 49 3.51 2.90 9.32
N ILE A 50 3.95 3.95 10.02
CA ILE A 50 4.55 5.14 9.44
C ILE A 50 6.07 5.02 9.63
N LEU A 51 6.83 5.15 8.56
CA LEU A 51 8.26 4.85 8.55
C LEU A 51 9.05 5.98 7.91
N ASP A 52 9.89 6.68 8.70
CA ASP A 52 10.89 7.56 8.13
C ASP A 52 12.01 6.76 7.45
N LEU A 53 12.43 7.25 6.30
CA LEU A 53 13.54 6.66 5.55
C LEU A 53 14.91 7.15 6.02
N MET A 54 14.96 8.30 6.67
CA MET A 54 16.23 8.97 7.04
C MET A 54 16.69 8.64 8.45
N LEU A 55 16.40 7.44 8.93
CA LEU A 55 16.75 7.00 10.29
C LEU A 55 18.27 6.81 10.44
N PRO A 56 18.86 7.20 11.59
CA PRO A 56 20.26 6.96 11.86
C PRO A 56 20.55 5.47 12.06
N GLY A 57 21.61 4.99 11.46
CA GLY A 57 22.16 3.64 11.68
C GLY A 57 21.41 2.48 11.02
N MET A 58 20.23 2.70 10.45
CA MET A 58 19.49 1.68 9.68
C MET A 58 18.69 2.30 8.55
N ASP A 59 18.82 1.78 7.33
CA ASP A 59 18.10 2.27 6.17
C ASP A 59 16.61 1.91 6.28
N GLY A 60 15.71 2.91 6.22
CA GLY A 60 14.26 2.70 6.25
C GLY A 60 13.76 1.80 5.11
N PHE A 61 14.43 1.77 3.97
CA PHE A 61 14.12 0.82 2.89
C PHE A 61 14.36 -0.63 3.31
N GLU A 62 15.42 -0.89 4.09
CA GLU A 62 15.70 -2.23 4.63
C GLU A 62 14.66 -2.64 5.69
N ILE A 63 14.24 -1.70 6.53
CA ILE A 63 13.17 -1.93 7.52
C ILE A 63 11.87 -2.32 6.80
N CYS A 64 11.45 -1.54 5.80
CA CYS A 64 10.25 -1.82 5.02
C CYS A 64 10.31 -3.21 4.38
N LYS A 65 11.41 -3.52 3.68
CA LYS A 65 11.61 -4.82 3.04
C LYS A 65 11.48 -5.97 4.05
N THR A 66 12.17 -5.85 5.20
CA THR A 66 12.20 -6.90 6.22
C THR A 66 10.82 -7.13 6.86
N ILE A 67 10.07 -6.05 7.14
CA ILE A 67 8.69 -6.16 7.64
C ILE A 67 7.82 -6.81 6.58
N ARG A 68 7.94 -6.39 5.31
CA ARG A 68 7.12 -6.88 4.21
C ARG A 68 7.34 -8.37 3.90
N GLU A 69 8.52 -8.90 4.14
CA GLU A 69 8.79 -10.34 3.99
C GLU A 69 7.98 -11.21 4.97
N LYS A 70 7.49 -10.63 6.08
CA LYS A 70 6.81 -11.35 7.16
C LYS A 70 5.38 -10.90 7.42
N LYS A 71 5.02 -9.65 7.08
CA LYS A 71 3.72 -9.04 7.37
C LYS A 71 3.20 -8.21 6.19
N ASN A 72 1.88 -8.24 6.03
CA ASN A 72 1.17 -7.44 5.02
C ASN A 72 0.54 -6.15 5.60
N VAL A 73 1.04 -5.69 6.76
CA VAL A 73 0.59 -4.44 7.37
C VAL A 73 0.83 -3.25 6.43
N PRO A 74 -0.12 -2.32 6.25
CA PRO A 74 0.10 -1.12 5.47
C PRO A 74 1.28 -0.30 5.97
N ILE A 75 2.16 0.14 5.06
CA ILE A 75 3.35 0.95 5.37
C ILE A 75 3.29 2.24 4.57
N ILE A 76 3.25 3.39 5.25
CA ILE A 76 3.42 4.72 4.68
C ILE A 76 4.86 5.16 4.93
N MET A 77 5.63 5.33 3.86
CA MET A 77 6.97 5.91 3.97
C MET A 77 6.90 7.42 4.03
N VAL A 78 7.73 8.00 4.88
CA VAL A 78 7.88 9.45 5.01
C VAL A 78 9.35 9.81 4.78
N SER A 79 9.66 10.89 4.03
CA SER A 79 11.05 11.26 3.79
C SER A 79 11.21 12.70 3.33
N ALA A 80 12.35 13.31 3.66
CA ALA A 80 12.78 14.57 3.07
C ALA A 80 13.26 14.42 1.60
N LYS A 81 13.49 13.19 1.14
CA LYS A 81 13.89 12.90 -0.24
C LYS A 81 12.72 13.11 -1.19
N LYS A 82 12.94 13.99 -2.19
CA LYS A 82 11.93 14.37 -3.18
C LYS A 82 12.13 13.68 -4.54
N ASP A 83 13.22 12.92 -4.68
CA ASP A 83 13.55 12.30 -5.96
C ASP A 83 12.60 11.16 -6.29
N ASP A 84 12.11 11.14 -7.51
CA ASP A 84 11.19 10.09 -7.99
C ASP A 84 11.82 8.70 -7.91
N ILE A 85 13.16 8.62 -7.97
CA ILE A 85 13.90 7.36 -7.83
C ILE A 85 13.70 6.75 -6.44
N ASP A 86 13.78 7.56 -5.37
CA ASP A 86 13.59 7.07 -3.98
C ASP A 86 12.13 6.67 -3.73
N LYS A 87 11.17 7.40 -4.30
CA LYS A 87 9.74 7.04 -4.24
C LYS A 87 9.48 5.72 -4.96
N ILE A 88 9.96 5.57 -6.20
CA ILE A 88 9.83 4.34 -6.98
C ILE A 88 10.48 3.17 -6.24
N ARG A 89 11.64 3.38 -5.61
CA ARG A 89 12.33 2.37 -4.81
C ARG A 89 11.50 1.95 -3.60
N GLY A 90 10.96 2.90 -2.82
CA GLY A 90 10.14 2.62 -1.63
C GLY A 90 8.90 1.80 -1.95
N LEU A 91 8.13 2.25 -2.94
CA LEU A 91 6.95 1.55 -3.43
C LEU A 91 7.32 0.18 -4.03
N GLY A 92 8.43 0.09 -4.75
CA GLY A 92 8.97 -1.15 -5.29
C GLY A 92 9.40 -2.17 -4.21
N LEU A 93 9.73 -1.72 -2.99
CA LEU A 93 10.03 -2.58 -1.85
C LEU A 93 8.79 -2.98 -1.04
N GLY A 94 7.61 -2.49 -1.44
CA GLY A 94 6.33 -2.90 -0.87
C GLY A 94 5.70 -1.87 0.08
N ALA A 95 6.14 -0.62 0.07
CA ALA A 95 5.39 0.46 0.71
C ALA A 95 4.04 0.66 -0.01
N ASP A 96 3.00 0.97 0.74
CA ASP A 96 1.66 1.22 0.20
C ASP A 96 1.49 2.68 -0.22
N ASP A 97 2.24 3.59 0.42
CA ASP A 97 2.24 5.01 0.10
C ASP A 97 3.58 5.67 0.43
N TYR A 98 3.82 6.85 -0.12
CA TYR A 98 5.03 7.64 0.10
C TYR A 98 4.67 9.12 0.26
N MET A 99 5.16 9.74 1.34
CA MET A 99 4.96 11.16 1.62
C MET A 99 6.29 11.89 1.69
N THR A 100 6.35 13.10 1.15
CA THR A 100 7.55 13.95 1.24
C THR A 100 7.43 14.98 2.36
N LYS A 101 8.46 15.08 3.21
CA LYS A 101 8.60 16.18 4.18
C LYS A 101 8.97 17.50 3.45
N PRO A 102 8.43 18.68 3.86
CA PRO A 102 7.43 18.84 4.91
C PRO A 102 6.02 18.51 4.41
N PHE A 103 5.24 17.88 5.24
CA PHE A 103 3.81 17.62 5.01
C PHE A 103 2.98 18.22 6.16
N SER A 104 1.69 18.40 5.94
CA SER A 104 0.81 18.80 7.03
C SER A 104 0.39 17.58 7.85
N PRO A 105 0.30 17.68 9.20
CA PRO A 105 -0.23 16.57 10.01
C PRO A 105 -1.63 16.13 9.58
N SER A 106 -2.44 17.06 9.08
CA SER A 106 -3.77 16.76 8.53
C SER A 106 -3.70 15.89 7.27
N GLU A 107 -2.69 16.05 6.42
CA GLU A 107 -2.45 15.20 5.26
C GLU A 107 -2.09 13.78 5.69
N LEU A 108 -1.19 13.65 6.68
CA LEU A 108 -0.83 12.34 7.23
C LEU A 108 -2.07 11.62 7.76
N VAL A 109 -2.89 12.30 8.59
CA VAL A 109 -4.13 11.75 9.14
C VAL A 109 -5.10 11.33 8.03
N ALA A 110 -5.25 12.14 6.98
CA ALA A 110 -6.12 11.81 5.85
C ALA A 110 -5.66 10.54 5.15
N ARG A 111 -4.35 10.39 4.89
CA ARG A 111 -3.76 9.18 4.29
C ARG A 111 -3.94 7.95 5.18
N VAL A 112 -3.64 8.08 6.47
CA VAL A 112 -3.86 7.00 7.44
C VAL A 112 -5.32 6.56 7.45
N LYS A 113 -6.26 7.50 7.53
CA LYS A 113 -7.71 7.19 7.49
C LYS A 113 -8.13 6.51 6.19
N ALA A 114 -7.61 6.95 5.05
CA ALA A 114 -7.90 6.33 3.76
C ALA A 114 -7.42 4.87 3.71
N HIS A 115 -6.20 4.59 4.17
CA HIS A 115 -5.66 3.24 4.26
C HIS A 115 -6.47 2.35 5.22
N MET A 116 -6.84 2.89 6.39
CA MET A 116 -7.61 2.15 7.41
C MET A 116 -9.06 1.87 6.97
N ALA A 117 -9.77 2.88 6.45
CA ALA A 117 -11.15 2.72 5.99
C ALA A 117 -11.29 1.68 4.88
N ARG A 118 -10.27 1.55 4.05
CA ARG A 118 -10.24 0.57 2.99
C ARG A 118 -10.03 -0.85 3.54
N TYR A 119 -9.15 -1.02 4.50
CA TYR A 119 -8.96 -2.28 5.21
C TYR A 119 -10.26 -2.73 5.91
N ASP A 120 -10.95 -1.81 6.59
CA ASP A 120 -12.22 -2.09 7.27
C ASP A 120 -13.35 -2.45 6.28
N ARG A 121 -13.41 -1.82 5.10
CA ARG A 121 -14.38 -2.20 4.05
C ARG A 121 -14.14 -3.61 3.53
N LEU A 122 -12.88 -4.03 3.44
CA LEU A 122 -12.49 -5.35 2.96
C LEU A 122 -12.74 -6.44 4.02
N VAL A 123 -12.58 -6.13 5.31
CA VAL A 123 -12.81 -7.06 6.42
C VAL A 123 -14.28 -7.05 6.91
N GLY A 124 -15.01 -5.93 6.73
CA GLY A 124 -16.34 -5.70 7.31
C GLY A 124 -17.56 -6.07 6.44
N SER A 125 -17.41 -6.37 5.16
CA SER A 125 -18.56 -6.66 4.31
C SER A 125 -18.96 -8.15 4.29
N GLN A 126 -19.64 -8.59 5.36
CA GLN A 126 -20.47 -9.78 5.30
C GLN A 126 -21.82 -9.46 4.66
N THR A 127 -21.94 -9.49 3.33
CA THR A 127 -23.24 -9.74 2.65
C THR A 127 -23.02 -10.32 1.25
N LYS A 128 -23.30 -11.58 1.13
CA LYS A 128 -23.79 -12.45 0.04
C LYS A 128 -23.43 -12.16 -1.43
N ASN A 129 -22.72 -13.12 -2.03
CA ASN A 129 -22.83 -13.62 -3.41
C ASN A 129 -22.14 -12.88 -4.56
N ASN A 130 -20.99 -12.21 -4.34
CA ASN A 130 -20.01 -11.94 -5.40
C ASN A 130 -18.59 -11.77 -4.81
N ASP A 131 -18.27 -12.55 -3.78
CA ASP A 131 -17.03 -12.36 -3.01
C ASP A 131 -15.80 -13.04 -3.64
N VAL A 132 -16.02 -13.85 -4.68
CA VAL A 132 -14.95 -14.52 -5.41
C VAL A 132 -15.03 -14.15 -6.89
N ILE A 133 -13.91 -13.66 -7.43
CA ILE A 133 -13.74 -13.40 -8.86
C ILE A 133 -12.87 -14.52 -9.43
N GLU A 134 -13.36 -15.22 -10.44
CA GLU A 134 -12.61 -16.25 -11.15
C GLU A 134 -12.46 -15.90 -12.62
N ILE A 135 -11.22 -15.68 -13.07
CA ILE A 135 -10.91 -15.31 -14.45
C ILE A 135 -9.63 -16.02 -14.89
N ARG A 136 -9.74 -16.95 -15.84
CA ARG A 136 -8.60 -17.62 -16.52
C ARG A 136 -7.46 -18.08 -15.58
N GLY A 137 -7.84 -18.72 -14.46
CA GLY A 137 -6.85 -19.23 -13.48
C GLY A 137 -6.47 -18.23 -12.39
N ILE A 138 -6.98 -17.00 -12.42
CA ILE A 138 -6.91 -16.09 -11.29
C ILE A 138 -8.20 -16.27 -10.47
N ARG A 139 -8.05 -16.50 -9.17
CA ARG A 139 -9.15 -16.50 -8.20
C ARG A 139 -8.85 -15.47 -7.11
N ILE A 140 -9.70 -14.48 -7.00
CA ILE A 140 -9.62 -13.40 -6.00
C ILE A 140 -10.74 -13.63 -5.00
N ASP A 141 -10.40 -13.97 -3.77
CA ASP A 141 -11.32 -14.06 -2.65
C ASP A 141 -11.31 -12.71 -1.91
N LYS A 142 -12.37 -11.93 -2.13
CA LYS A 142 -12.48 -10.57 -1.55
C LYS A 142 -12.70 -10.63 -0.04
N THR A 143 -13.39 -11.65 0.44
CA THR A 143 -13.69 -11.82 1.87
C THR A 143 -12.45 -12.25 2.65
N ALA A 144 -11.69 -13.22 2.10
CA ALA A 144 -10.47 -13.69 2.72
C ALA A 144 -9.25 -12.82 2.43
N HIS A 145 -9.37 -11.81 1.52
CA HIS A 145 -8.29 -10.96 1.02
C HIS A 145 -7.12 -11.78 0.46
N ARG A 146 -7.45 -12.80 -0.35
CA ARG A 146 -6.49 -13.75 -0.90
C ARG A 146 -6.59 -13.83 -2.42
N VAL A 147 -5.45 -14.02 -3.06
CA VAL A 147 -5.35 -14.22 -4.50
C VAL A 147 -4.66 -15.55 -4.78
N TYR A 148 -5.26 -16.33 -5.68
CA TYR A 148 -4.70 -17.60 -6.14
C TYR A 148 -4.46 -17.52 -7.64
N ILE A 149 -3.32 -18.01 -8.08
CA ILE A 149 -2.97 -18.14 -9.49
C ILE A 149 -2.77 -19.62 -9.79
N ASN A 150 -3.62 -20.20 -10.62
CA ASN A 150 -3.66 -21.64 -10.89
C ASN A 150 -3.67 -22.47 -9.58
N ASP A 151 -4.57 -22.10 -8.66
CA ASP A 151 -4.77 -22.70 -7.33
C ASP A 151 -3.60 -22.52 -6.34
N VAL A 152 -2.56 -21.76 -6.69
CA VAL A 152 -1.45 -21.43 -5.80
C VAL A 152 -1.67 -20.03 -5.21
N GLU A 153 -1.76 -19.97 -3.88
CA GLU A 153 -1.88 -18.68 -3.18
C GLU A 153 -0.62 -17.83 -3.41
N LYS A 154 -0.83 -16.55 -3.74
CA LYS A 154 0.23 -15.56 -3.90
C LYS A 154 0.03 -14.41 -2.91
N PRO A 155 1.08 -13.97 -2.22
CA PRO A 155 0.99 -12.83 -1.32
C PRO A 155 0.83 -11.52 -2.09
N PHE A 156 -0.14 -10.71 -1.67
CA PHE A 156 -0.38 -9.37 -2.19
C PHE A 156 -0.35 -8.37 -1.05
N THR A 157 0.21 -7.18 -1.27
CA THR A 157 0.00 -6.06 -0.35
C THR A 157 -1.44 -5.55 -0.50
N THR A 158 -1.92 -4.79 0.48
CA THR A 158 -3.30 -4.25 0.44
C THR A 158 -3.58 -3.49 -0.85
N LYS A 159 -2.66 -2.60 -1.26
CA LYS A 159 -2.84 -1.80 -2.49
C LYS A 159 -2.72 -2.59 -3.79
N GLU A 160 -1.87 -3.60 -3.83
CA GLU A 160 -1.81 -4.52 -4.97
C GLU A 160 -3.11 -5.32 -5.09
N PHE A 161 -3.64 -5.81 -3.96
CA PHE A 161 -4.90 -6.54 -3.92
C PHE A 161 -6.07 -5.67 -4.39
N ASP A 162 -6.18 -4.45 -3.85
CA ASP A 162 -7.21 -3.49 -4.21
C ASP A 162 -7.18 -3.14 -5.69
N LEU A 163 -6.00 -2.82 -6.22
CA LEU A 163 -5.82 -2.45 -7.62
C LEU A 163 -6.14 -3.62 -8.55
N LEU A 164 -5.70 -4.84 -8.21
CA LEU A 164 -6.04 -6.04 -8.99
C LEU A 164 -7.54 -6.31 -8.96
N THR A 165 -8.15 -6.25 -7.78
CA THR A 165 -9.59 -6.50 -7.60
C THR A 165 -10.43 -5.49 -8.38
N PHE A 166 -10.11 -4.19 -8.26
CA PHE A 166 -10.80 -3.13 -8.98
C PHE A 166 -10.74 -3.32 -10.50
N LEU A 167 -9.55 -3.64 -11.01
CA LEU A 167 -9.38 -3.90 -12.45
C LEU A 167 -10.12 -5.16 -12.91
N ALA A 168 -10.11 -6.22 -12.10
CA ALA A 168 -10.81 -7.48 -12.41
C ALA A 168 -12.35 -7.36 -12.33
N GLU A 169 -12.87 -6.49 -11.47
CA GLU A 169 -14.29 -6.14 -11.40
C GLU A 169 -14.76 -5.29 -12.59
N ASN A 170 -13.84 -4.63 -13.30
CA ASN A 170 -14.12 -3.77 -14.45
C ASN A 170 -13.39 -4.27 -15.72
N PRO A 171 -13.60 -5.50 -16.15
CA PRO A 171 -12.84 -6.09 -17.25
C PRO A 171 -13.09 -5.34 -18.57
N ASN A 172 -12.06 -5.31 -19.41
CA ASN A 172 -12.05 -4.66 -20.72
C ASN A 172 -12.26 -3.13 -20.70
N ARG A 173 -12.43 -2.51 -19.54
CA ARG A 173 -12.44 -1.05 -19.40
C ARG A 173 -11.02 -0.52 -19.23
N VAL A 174 -10.70 0.55 -19.93
CA VAL A 174 -9.43 1.27 -19.79
C VAL A 174 -9.59 2.34 -18.72
N PHE A 175 -8.62 2.38 -17.81
CA PHE A 175 -8.53 3.40 -16.76
C PHE A 175 -7.22 4.16 -16.92
N THR A 176 -7.28 5.48 -16.78
CA THR A 176 -6.07 6.30 -16.70
C THR A 176 -5.35 6.06 -15.38
N LYS A 177 -4.10 6.47 -15.29
CA LYS A 177 -3.34 6.35 -14.03
C LYS A 177 -3.96 7.22 -12.94
N GLU A 178 -4.48 8.39 -13.31
CA GLU A 178 -5.16 9.33 -12.42
C GLU A 178 -6.46 8.74 -11.87
N GLU A 179 -7.27 8.10 -12.72
CA GLU A 179 -8.47 7.39 -12.27
C GLU A 179 -8.13 6.26 -11.30
N LEU A 180 -7.15 5.41 -11.65
CA LEU A 180 -6.70 4.32 -10.78
C LEU A 180 -6.13 4.85 -9.46
N PHE A 181 -5.37 5.93 -9.51
CA PHE A 181 -4.82 6.54 -8.30
C PHE A 181 -5.95 7.02 -7.38
N ARG A 182 -6.92 7.75 -7.90
CA ARG A 182 -8.07 8.25 -7.15
C ARG A 182 -8.88 7.12 -6.54
N GLU A 183 -9.21 6.10 -7.33
CA GLU A 183 -10.01 4.95 -6.87
C GLU A 183 -9.32 4.10 -5.82
N ILE A 184 -7.99 3.94 -5.93
CA ILE A 184 -7.23 3.02 -5.08
C ILE A 184 -6.61 3.73 -3.87
N TRP A 185 -6.25 5.01 -3.97
CA TRP A 185 -5.65 5.78 -2.88
C TRP A 185 -6.60 6.80 -2.26
N ASP A 186 -7.83 6.94 -2.81
CA ASP A 186 -8.91 7.80 -2.28
C ASP A 186 -8.49 9.27 -2.08
N MET A 187 -7.76 9.83 -3.04
CA MET A 187 -7.18 11.16 -2.93
C MET A 187 -7.58 12.06 -4.10
N GLU A 188 -8.17 13.20 -3.80
CA GLU A 188 -8.46 14.26 -4.78
C GLU A 188 -7.21 15.05 -5.21
N SER A 189 -6.08 14.89 -4.55
CA SER A 189 -4.90 15.68 -4.81
C SER A 189 -3.86 14.94 -5.65
N VAL A 190 -3.03 15.72 -6.33
CA VAL A 190 -1.86 15.36 -7.15
C VAL A 190 -0.90 14.45 -6.36
N GLY A 191 -1.29 13.21 -6.17
CA GLY A 191 -0.43 12.15 -5.69
C GLY A 191 0.47 11.65 -6.82
N ASP A 192 1.53 10.97 -6.46
CA ASP A 192 2.50 10.50 -7.43
C ASP A 192 1.91 9.37 -8.30
N ILE A 193 1.51 9.72 -9.52
CA ILE A 193 0.99 8.80 -10.54
C ILE A 193 1.97 7.63 -10.81
N ALA A 194 3.25 7.81 -10.52
CA ALA A 194 4.25 6.76 -10.57
C ALA A 194 3.91 5.58 -9.66
N THR A 195 3.23 5.83 -8.54
CA THR A 195 2.73 4.80 -7.60
C THR A 195 1.91 3.73 -8.31
N VAL A 196 0.97 4.12 -9.17
CA VAL A 196 0.15 3.17 -9.96
C VAL A 196 1.03 2.28 -10.83
N THR A 197 1.99 2.87 -11.52
CA THR A 197 2.90 2.13 -12.44
C THR A 197 3.71 1.08 -11.69
N VAL A 198 4.21 1.41 -10.50
CA VAL A 198 4.97 0.46 -9.67
C VAL A 198 4.10 -0.70 -9.20
N HIS A 199 2.88 -0.41 -8.72
CA HIS A 199 1.96 -1.45 -8.27
C HIS A 199 1.50 -2.35 -9.42
N ILE A 200 1.20 -1.80 -10.60
CA ILE A 200 0.91 -2.59 -11.81
C ILE A 200 2.07 -3.53 -12.16
N LYS A 201 3.31 -3.03 -12.09
CA LYS A 201 4.50 -3.87 -12.33
C LYS A 201 4.56 -5.02 -11.31
N LYS A 202 4.37 -4.75 -10.03
CA LYS A 202 4.38 -5.76 -8.96
C LYS A 202 3.27 -6.79 -9.10
N ILE A 203 2.07 -6.36 -9.46
CA ILE A 203 0.95 -7.25 -9.74
C ILE A 203 1.31 -8.18 -10.91
N ARG A 204 1.81 -7.62 -12.02
CA ARG A 204 2.23 -8.43 -13.19
C ARG A 204 3.28 -9.48 -12.83
N GLU A 205 4.28 -9.13 -12.01
CA GLU A 205 5.30 -10.08 -11.53
C GLU A 205 4.69 -11.29 -10.80
N LYS A 206 3.47 -11.17 -10.26
CA LYS A 206 2.78 -12.21 -9.51
C LYS A 206 1.76 -13.01 -10.35
N ILE A 207 1.11 -12.36 -11.33
CA ILE A 207 0.01 -12.98 -12.08
C ILE A 207 0.35 -13.33 -13.52
N GLU A 208 1.33 -12.66 -14.16
CA GLU A 208 1.68 -12.88 -15.54
C GLU A 208 2.75 -13.98 -15.67
N PHE A 209 2.63 -14.81 -16.69
CA PHE A 209 3.68 -15.76 -17.03
C PHE A 209 4.92 -15.05 -17.60
N ASP A 210 4.70 -14.04 -18.44
CA ASP A 210 5.73 -13.17 -19.03
C ASP A 210 5.30 -11.71 -18.87
N THR A 211 6.00 -10.98 -18.02
CA THR A 211 5.69 -9.55 -17.75
C THR A 211 5.92 -8.65 -18.97
N ALA A 212 6.73 -9.07 -19.94
CA ALA A 212 6.96 -8.34 -21.20
C ALA A 212 5.78 -8.51 -22.17
N LYS A 213 5.00 -9.60 -22.01
CA LYS A 213 3.80 -9.91 -22.82
C LYS A 213 2.60 -10.19 -21.92
N PRO A 214 2.12 -9.18 -21.19
CA PRO A 214 1.07 -9.36 -20.19
C PRO A 214 -0.23 -9.84 -20.85
N GLN A 215 -0.85 -10.86 -20.24
CA GLN A 215 -2.10 -11.45 -20.70
C GLN A 215 -3.31 -10.96 -19.94
N TYR A 216 -3.11 -10.51 -18.70
CA TYR A 216 -4.19 -10.04 -17.83
C TYR A 216 -4.25 -8.52 -17.76
N ILE A 217 -3.16 -7.85 -17.41
CA ILE A 217 -3.14 -6.39 -17.30
C ILE A 217 -2.39 -5.81 -18.49
N GLU A 218 -3.13 -5.29 -19.44
CA GLU A 218 -2.62 -4.67 -20.66
C GLU A 218 -2.33 -3.17 -20.46
N THR A 219 -1.23 -2.68 -21.06
CA THR A 219 -0.95 -1.25 -21.14
C THR A 219 -1.54 -0.69 -22.43
N ILE A 220 -2.40 0.31 -22.31
CA ILE A 220 -2.90 1.08 -23.43
C ILE A 220 -2.04 2.35 -23.50
N TRP A 221 -1.09 2.35 -24.44
CA TRP A 221 -0.09 3.41 -24.57
C TRP A 221 -0.72 4.80 -24.71
N GLY A 222 -0.23 5.74 -23.91
CA GLY A 222 -0.75 7.11 -23.87
C GLY A 222 -2.08 7.27 -23.12
N VAL A 223 -2.69 6.17 -22.60
CA VAL A 223 -3.98 6.21 -21.90
C VAL A 223 -3.85 5.65 -20.48
N GLY A 224 -3.53 4.36 -20.31
CA GLY A 224 -3.52 3.73 -18.99
C GLY A 224 -3.47 2.21 -19.03
N TYR A 225 -4.28 1.58 -18.18
CA TYR A 225 -4.30 0.13 -18.00
C TYR A 225 -5.70 -0.47 -18.16
N ARG A 226 -5.74 -1.73 -18.57
CA ARG A 226 -6.97 -2.50 -18.76
C ARG A 226 -6.76 -3.94 -18.30
N PHE A 227 -7.72 -4.49 -17.55
CA PHE A 227 -7.77 -5.93 -17.30
C PHE A 227 -8.50 -6.61 -18.47
N LYS A 228 -7.83 -7.57 -19.10
CA LYS A 228 -8.32 -8.27 -20.29
C LYS A 228 -8.86 -9.65 -19.88
N ILE A 229 -10.06 -10.01 -20.35
CA ILE A 229 -10.68 -11.33 -20.21
C ILE A 229 -10.77 -12.04 -21.55
#